data_0411f861a0bab28c2ae1d16b9cbb6f56
#
_entry.id   0411f861a0bab28c2ae1d16b9cbb6f56
#
_cell.length_a   1.000
_cell.length_b   1.000
_cell.length_c   1.000
_cell.angle_alpha   90.00
_cell.angle_beta   90.00
_cell.angle_gamma   90.00
#
_symmetry.space_group_name_H-M   'P 1'
#
loop_
_entity.id
_entity.type
_entity.pdbx_description
1 polymer ?
#
loop_
_entity_poly.entity_id
_entity_poly.type
_entity_poly.pdbx_seq_one_letter_code
_entity_poly.pdbx_strand_id
1 'polypeptide(L)'
;MRRWRGVSRVVVLIGVAALAACAQKPAGTNTGLPTSGIYKVGKPYQINGVWYYPKEDYGYDETGIASWYGPGFHEKTTANGEIYDQNELTAAHRTLPMPSLVRVTNLDNGRAVVVRINDRGPYANGRVIDMSRRGAQLLGFDGPGTAKVRVQILAEESRAIAAAARQGTPAPLLAELDGPPPKAAPRGRIEVSGPAGPVTMPGGSTGTARPPTVGAPVPPPATLAGSMSEGRFVPAPVVAQLPVQGHDAIYVQVGAYGSEENVAKARARLSAIGQRASISRTRSAGMTLQRVRVGPLDSVDRADALLNQIIQAGLTEAKIVVD
;
A
#
# COMPACT_ATOMS: atom_id res chain seq x y z
N MET A 1 56.41 92.00 16.73
CA MET A 1 57.30 91.17 17.61
C MET A 1 56.44 90.11 18.32
N ARG A 2 57.01 88.94 18.50
CA ARG A 2 56.55 87.72 19.20
C ARG A 2 55.73 86.70 18.41
N ARG A 3 56.47 85.71 18.02
CA ARG A 3 56.07 84.37 17.60
C ARG A 3 55.43 83.61 18.75
N TRP A 4 54.37 82.87 18.50
CA TRP A 4 54.03 81.75 19.33
C TRP A 4 53.67 80.52 18.46
N ARG A 5 54.36 79.47 18.83
CA ARG A 5 54.31 78.16 18.17
C ARG A 5 53.07 77.39 18.61
N GLY A 6 52.27 77.01 17.70
CA GLY A 6 51.16 76.13 17.92
C GLY A 6 51.62 74.66 17.89
N VAL A 7 51.32 73.95 18.95
CA VAL A 7 51.53 72.47 19.09
C VAL A 7 50.38 71.76 18.42
N SER A 8 50.66 71.08 17.37
CA SER A 8 49.70 70.14 16.73
C SER A 8 49.47 68.94 17.66
N ARG A 9 48.27 68.81 18.15
CA ARG A 9 47.81 67.57 18.78
C ARG A 9 47.19 66.70 17.71
N VAL A 10 47.92 65.64 17.30
CA VAL A 10 47.41 64.57 16.48
C VAL A 10 46.47 63.73 17.33
N VAL A 11 45.18 63.83 17.11
CA VAL A 11 44.17 62.96 17.71
C VAL A 11 44.07 61.72 16.83
N VAL A 12 44.65 60.63 17.29
CA VAL A 12 44.48 59.31 16.67
C VAL A 12 43.08 58.81 17.08
N LEU A 13 42.13 58.88 16.14
CA LEU A 13 40.83 58.27 16.27
C LEU A 13 41.03 56.77 15.97
N ILE A 14 41.09 55.96 17.01
CA ILE A 14 40.98 54.49 16.89
C ILE A 14 39.50 54.19 16.60
N GLY A 15 39.21 53.93 15.31
CA GLY A 15 37.91 53.43 14.91
C GLY A 15 37.74 52.00 15.37
N VAL A 16 36.89 51.79 16.39
CA VAL A 16 36.41 50.49 16.78
C VAL A 16 35.40 50.05 15.70
N ALA A 17 35.86 49.25 14.76
CA ALA A 17 35.00 48.56 13.83
C ALA A 17 34.22 47.48 14.61
N ALA A 18 32.99 47.81 15.02
CA ALA A 18 32.04 46.84 15.52
C ALA A 18 31.71 45.90 14.36
N LEU A 19 32.33 44.72 14.35
CA LEU A 19 31.88 43.57 13.58
C LEU A 19 30.50 43.20 14.08
N ALA A 20 29.47 43.72 13.43
CA ALA A 20 28.14 43.18 13.51
C ALA A 20 28.21 41.76 12.94
N ALA A 21 28.54 40.78 13.76
CA ALA A 21 28.26 39.37 13.48
C ALA A 21 26.76 39.26 13.34
N CYS A 22 26.27 39.26 12.08
CA CYS A 22 24.97 38.73 11.78
C CYS A 22 24.96 37.32 12.34
N ALA A 23 24.45 37.16 13.57
CA ALA A 23 24.03 35.85 14.03
C ALA A 23 22.97 35.37 13.05
N GLN A 24 23.42 34.66 12.03
CA GLN A 24 22.53 33.82 11.25
C GLN A 24 21.87 32.91 12.28
N LYS A 25 20.60 33.19 12.52
CA LYS A 25 19.70 32.27 13.21
C LYS A 25 19.99 30.90 12.62
N PRO A 26 20.39 29.88 13.37
CA PRO A 26 20.58 28.57 12.81
C PRO A 26 19.27 28.25 12.11
N ALA A 27 19.36 28.00 10.79
CA ALA A 27 18.23 27.51 10.02
C ALA A 27 17.66 26.38 10.88
N GLY A 28 16.39 26.53 11.28
CA GLY A 28 15.76 25.57 12.16
C GLY A 28 16.13 24.20 11.62
N THR A 29 16.68 23.36 12.46
CA THR A 29 16.87 21.96 12.14
C THR A 29 15.50 21.48 11.76
N ASN A 30 15.25 21.40 10.45
CA ASN A 30 14.17 20.62 9.90
C ASN A 30 14.44 19.19 10.39
N THR A 31 13.91 18.86 11.56
CA THR A 31 13.70 17.48 11.99
C THR A 31 12.60 16.85 11.13
N GLY A 32 12.43 17.39 9.91
CA GLY A 32 11.56 16.86 8.89
C GLY A 32 12.05 15.50 8.45
N LEU A 33 11.14 14.58 8.35
CA LEU A 33 11.33 13.32 7.64
C LEU A 33 12.02 13.61 6.29
N PRO A 34 12.99 12.77 5.87
CA PRO A 34 13.65 12.99 4.59
C PRO A 34 12.60 13.09 3.48
N THR A 35 12.77 14.02 2.55
CA THR A 35 11.86 14.22 1.40
C THR A 35 11.71 12.96 0.57
N SER A 36 12.71 12.06 0.63
CA SER A 36 12.67 10.72 0.05
C SER A 36 11.70 9.75 0.73
N GLY A 37 11.08 10.17 1.87
CA GLY A 37 10.32 9.29 2.72
C GLY A 37 11.16 8.30 3.51
N ILE A 38 10.54 7.69 4.52
CA ILE A 38 11.17 6.65 5.33
C ILE A 38 10.65 5.27 4.93
N TYR A 39 11.47 4.24 5.17
CA TYR A 39 10.96 2.88 5.12
C TYR A 39 10.00 2.65 6.29
N LYS A 40 8.80 2.12 5.99
CA LYS A 40 7.77 1.89 7.00
C LYS A 40 6.87 0.72 6.64
N VAL A 41 6.75 -0.25 7.50
CA VAL A 41 5.70 -1.28 7.44
C VAL A 41 4.47 -0.78 8.18
N GLY A 42 4.66 -0.25 9.36
CA GLY A 42 3.60 0.28 10.23
C GLY A 42 3.00 -0.77 11.15
N LYS A 43 2.29 -0.29 12.17
CA LYS A 43 1.60 -1.12 13.17
C LYS A 43 0.20 -1.49 12.68
N PRO A 44 -0.42 -2.58 13.21
CA PRO A 44 -1.84 -2.84 12.98
C PRO A 44 -2.70 -1.63 13.33
N TYR A 45 -3.72 -1.38 12.53
CA TYR A 45 -4.63 -0.25 12.72
C TYR A 45 -6.07 -0.64 12.31
N GLN A 46 -7.04 0.14 12.77
CA GLN A 46 -8.45 -0.14 12.54
C GLN A 46 -9.12 1.02 11.81
N ILE A 47 -9.96 0.71 10.82
CA ILE A 47 -10.81 1.67 10.11
C ILE A 47 -12.21 1.10 10.04
N ASN A 48 -13.20 1.85 10.49
CA ASN A 48 -14.62 1.46 10.43
C ASN A 48 -14.88 0.04 10.96
N GLY A 49 -14.20 -0.36 12.06
CA GLY A 49 -14.34 -1.68 12.65
C GLY A 49 -13.49 -2.79 12.00
N VAL A 50 -12.87 -2.54 10.87
CA VAL A 50 -12.02 -3.51 10.16
C VAL A 50 -10.55 -3.32 10.56
N TRP A 51 -9.89 -4.41 10.98
CA TRP A 51 -8.48 -4.40 11.32
C TRP A 51 -7.61 -4.68 10.11
N TYR A 52 -6.56 -3.88 9.95
CA TYR A 52 -5.52 -4.03 8.93
C TYR A 52 -4.19 -4.35 9.58
N TYR A 53 -3.46 -5.32 9.01
CA TYR A 53 -2.19 -5.82 9.52
C TYR A 53 -1.10 -5.61 8.47
N PRO A 54 -0.43 -4.44 8.47
CA PRO A 54 0.70 -4.20 7.57
C PRO A 54 1.80 -5.25 7.77
N LYS A 55 2.34 -5.71 6.66
CA LYS A 55 3.44 -6.70 6.64
C LYS A 55 4.23 -6.60 5.35
N GLU A 56 5.45 -7.09 5.35
CA GLU A 56 6.18 -7.35 4.12
C GLU A 56 5.53 -8.55 3.40
N ASP A 57 4.92 -8.28 2.28
CA ASP A 57 4.25 -9.29 1.45
C ASP A 57 4.70 -9.15 -0.01
N TYR A 58 5.84 -9.74 -0.31
CA TYR A 58 6.41 -9.69 -1.66
C TYR A 58 5.77 -10.69 -2.63
N GLY A 59 4.76 -11.43 -2.19
CA GLY A 59 3.91 -12.26 -3.05
C GLY A 59 2.53 -11.65 -3.31
N TYR A 60 2.32 -10.38 -2.96
CA TYR A 60 1.01 -9.75 -3.07
C TYR A 60 0.52 -9.67 -4.51
N ASP A 61 -0.65 -10.23 -4.77
CA ASP A 61 -1.35 -10.23 -6.05
C ASP A 61 -2.85 -10.37 -5.80
N GLU A 62 -3.58 -9.28 -5.88
CA GLU A 62 -5.02 -9.24 -5.62
C GLU A 62 -5.77 -8.43 -6.67
N THR A 63 -7.02 -8.85 -6.92
CA THR A 63 -8.01 -8.09 -7.70
C THR A 63 -8.95 -7.33 -6.75
N GLY A 64 -9.47 -6.22 -7.20
CA GLY A 64 -10.41 -5.41 -6.44
C GLY A 64 -10.78 -4.12 -7.14
N ILE A 65 -11.30 -3.17 -6.38
CA ILE A 65 -11.67 -1.85 -6.89
C ILE A 65 -10.63 -0.82 -6.49
N ALA A 66 -10.08 -0.10 -7.47
CA ALA A 66 -9.27 1.10 -7.25
C ALA A 66 -10.15 2.35 -7.16
N SER A 67 -9.69 3.32 -6.39
CA SER A 67 -10.10 4.72 -6.46
C SER A 67 -8.87 5.61 -6.62
N TRP A 68 -9.05 6.93 -6.62
CA TRP A 68 -7.94 7.87 -6.65
C TRP A 68 -8.20 9.03 -5.69
N TYR A 69 -7.11 9.67 -5.26
CA TYR A 69 -7.18 10.82 -4.36
C TYR A 69 -7.96 11.96 -5.00
N GLY A 70 -9.01 12.38 -4.34
CA GLY A 70 -9.77 13.56 -4.74
C GLY A 70 -8.96 14.85 -4.65
N PRO A 71 -9.51 15.97 -5.10
CA PRO A 71 -8.91 17.28 -4.93
C PRO A 71 -8.71 17.58 -3.44
N GLY A 72 -7.62 18.29 -3.11
CA GLY A 72 -7.34 18.73 -1.74
C GLY A 72 -6.38 17.83 -0.95
N PHE A 73 -5.79 16.81 -1.55
CA PHE A 73 -4.70 16.03 -0.97
C PHE A 73 -3.31 16.45 -1.43
N HIS A 74 -3.22 17.21 -2.54
CA HIS A 74 -1.95 17.71 -3.06
C HIS A 74 -1.17 18.48 -1.99
N GLU A 75 0.16 18.30 -1.95
CA GLU A 75 1.09 18.92 -0.99
C GLU A 75 0.93 18.48 0.48
N LYS A 76 0.09 17.47 0.77
CA LYS A 76 0.00 16.90 2.12
C LYS A 76 1.04 15.82 2.34
N THR A 77 1.45 15.66 3.58
CA THR A 77 2.40 14.61 3.99
C THR A 77 1.72 13.24 3.97
N THR A 78 2.36 12.28 3.32
CA THR A 78 1.95 10.88 3.25
C THR A 78 2.39 10.08 4.49
N ALA A 79 1.93 8.85 4.63
CA ALA A 79 2.22 8.02 5.78
C ALA A 79 3.70 7.67 5.96
N ASN A 80 4.51 7.69 4.91
CA ASN A 80 5.97 7.50 4.99
C ASN A 80 6.76 8.81 5.03
N GLY A 81 6.07 9.97 5.10
CA GLY A 81 6.69 11.29 5.24
C GLY A 81 6.98 12.02 3.92
N GLU A 82 6.72 11.42 2.78
CA GLU A 82 6.82 12.13 1.50
C GLU A 82 5.71 13.17 1.37
N ILE A 83 5.94 14.17 0.52
CA ILE A 83 4.87 15.09 0.12
C ILE A 83 4.12 14.49 -1.08
N TYR A 84 2.80 14.41 -0.98
CA TYR A 84 1.98 13.89 -2.06
C TYR A 84 1.94 14.85 -3.24
N ASP A 85 2.42 14.40 -4.39
CA ASP A 85 2.23 15.07 -5.68
C ASP A 85 1.23 14.27 -6.52
N GLN A 86 0.11 14.91 -6.87
CA GLN A 86 -0.95 14.30 -7.71
C GLN A 86 -0.46 13.94 -9.12
N ASN A 87 0.68 14.51 -9.58
CA ASN A 87 1.25 14.30 -10.91
C ASN A 87 2.32 13.18 -10.92
N GLU A 88 2.75 12.70 -9.77
CA GLU A 88 3.64 11.53 -9.64
C GLU A 88 2.85 10.22 -9.69
N LEU A 89 3.52 9.12 -10.05
CA LEU A 89 2.95 7.78 -10.03
C LEU A 89 3.10 7.15 -8.64
N THR A 90 2.23 7.56 -7.74
CA THR A 90 2.15 7.06 -6.36
C THR A 90 0.77 6.52 -6.03
N ALA A 91 0.69 5.77 -4.94
CA ALA A 91 -0.58 5.25 -4.45
C ALA A 91 -0.54 4.95 -2.95
N ALA A 92 -1.74 4.88 -2.33
CA ALA A 92 -1.92 4.34 -0.99
C ALA A 92 -2.34 2.87 -1.04
N HIS A 93 -1.76 2.08 -0.15
CA HIS A 93 -2.14 0.69 0.06
C HIS A 93 -2.26 0.37 1.55
N ARG A 94 -3.22 -0.52 1.90
CA ARG A 94 -3.56 -0.78 3.29
C ARG A 94 -2.46 -1.49 4.09
N THR A 95 -1.73 -2.40 3.46
CA THR A 95 -0.87 -3.35 4.18
C THR A 95 0.54 -3.49 3.63
N LEU A 96 0.81 -3.10 2.38
CA LEU A 96 2.15 -3.23 1.79
C LEU A 96 3.16 -2.31 2.47
N PRO A 97 4.45 -2.68 2.49
CA PRO A 97 5.51 -1.80 2.99
C PRO A 97 5.64 -0.53 2.13
N MET A 98 6.13 0.52 2.73
CA MET A 98 6.41 1.79 2.06
C MET A 98 7.89 2.12 2.20
N PRO A 99 8.61 2.42 1.10
CA PRO A 99 8.12 2.31 -0.27
C PRO A 99 8.07 0.87 -0.76
N SER A 100 7.14 0.57 -1.67
CA SER A 100 7.15 -0.61 -2.53
C SER A 100 6.65 -0.23 -3.93
N LEU A 101 6.90 -1.07 -4.92
CA LEU A 101 6.46 -0.87 -6.29
C LEU A 101 5.41 -1.92 -6.64
N VAL A 102 4.29 -1.47 -7.18
CA VAL A 102 3.23 -2.35 -7.65
C VAL A 102 2.88 -2.03 -9.10
N ARG A 103 2.57 -3.08 -9.86
CA ARG A 103 1.89 -2.95 -11.14
C ARG A 103 0.40 -2.93 -10.87
N VAL A 104 -0.28 -1.90 -11.35
CA VAL A 104 -1.73 -1.79 -11.33
C VAL A 104 -2.24 -1.95 -12.75
N THR A 105 -3.08 -2.94 -12.98
CA THR A 105 -3.70 -3.22 -14.28
C THR A 105 -5.20 -2.94 -14.18
N ASN A 106 -5.71 -2.05 -15.00
CA ASN A 106 -7.14 -1.85 -15.18
C ASN A 106 -7.72 -3.03 -15.98
N LEU A 107 -8.64 -3.77 -15.37
CA LEU A 107 -9.20 -5.01 -15.92
C LEU A 107 -10.28 -4.76 -17.00
N ASP A 108 -10.79 -3.53 -17.09
CA ASP A 108 -11.77 -3.16 -18.13
C ASP A 108 -11.10 -2.84 -19.48
N ASN A 109 -9.85 -2.35 -19.48
CA ASN A 109 -9.18 -1.88 -20.70
C ASN A 109 -7.76 -2.42 -20.91
N GLY A 110 -7.22 -3.18 -19.97
CA GLY A 110 -5.88 -3.78 -20.06
C GLY A 110 -4.71 -2.81 -19.85
N ARG A 111 -4.95 -1.54 -19.61
CA ARG A 111 -3.87 -0.58 -19.32
C ARG A 111 -3.22 -0.90 -17.97
N ALA A 112 -1.90 -0.90 -17.94
CA ALA A 112 -1.15 -1.16 -16.73
C ALA A 112 -0.06 -0.10 -16.54
N VAL A 113 0.11 0.33 -15.29
CA VAL A 113 1.17 1.26 -14.87
C VAL A 113 1.87 0.74 -13.64
N VAL A 114 3.12 1.11 -13.45
CA VAL A 114 3.84 0.89 -12.19
C VAL A 114 3.74 2.14 -11.35
N VAL A 115 3.39 1.95 -10.06
CA VAL A 115 3.31 3.04 -9.09
C VAL A 115 4.07 2.70 -7.82
N ARG A 116 4.50 3.71 -7.12
CA ARG A 116 5.17 3.59 -5.82
C ARG A 116 4.15 3.76 -4.69
N ILE A 117 4.10 2.77 -3.81
CA ILE A 117 3.30 2.86 -2.59
C ILE A 117 4.08 3.70 -1.57
N ASN A 118 3.51 4.83 -1.18
CA ASN A 118 4.10 5.76 -0.22
C ASN A 118 3.11 6.22 0.86
N ASP A 119 1.85 5.73 0.80
CA ASP A 119 0.82 6.14 1.74
C ASP A 119 -0.04 4.97 2.23
N ARG A 120 -0.80 5.20 3.31
CA ARG A 120 -1.79 4.28 3.89
C ARG A 120 -3.20 4.65 3.47
N GLY A 121 -3.94 3.68 3.09
CA GLY A 121 -5.31 3.73 2.59
C GLY A 121 -5.54 2.59 1.61
N PRO A 122 -6.68 2.55 0.95
CA PRO A 122 -7.88 3.38 1.07
C PRO A 122 -8.56 3.27 2.43
N TYR A 123 -9.16 4.38 2.89
CA TYR A 123 -9.99 4.40 4.10
C TYR A 123 -11.45 4.06 3.80
N ALA A 124 -11.86 4.12 2.54
CA ALA A 124 -13.15 3.61 2.10
C ALA A 124 -13.13 2.07 2.07
N ASN A 125 -14.16 1.45 2.63
CA ASN A 125 -14.33 0.00 2.54
C ASN A 125 -14.41 -0.43 1.06
N GLY A 126 -13.99 -1.66 0.78
CA GLY A 126 -14.10 -2.23 -0.58
C GLY A 126 -13.03 -1.80 -1.58
N ARG A 127 -12.22 -0.78 -1.29
CA ARG A 127 -11.13 -0.38 -2.18
C ARG A 127 -9.85 -1.12 -1.86
N VAL A 128 -9.08 -1.50 -2.88
CA VAL A 128 -7.78 -2.18 -2.71
C VAL A 128 -6.61 -1.20 -2.75
N ILE A 129 -6.74 -0.13 -3.52
CA ILE A 129 -5.69 0.86 -3.75
C ILE A 129 -6.30 2.24 -4.05
N ASP A 130 -5.67 3.31 -3.56
CA ASP A 130 -5.96 4.69 -3.98
C ASP A 130 -4.81 5.21 -4.82
N MET A 131 -5.09 5.53 -6.07
CA MET A 131 -4.10 6.01 -7.04
C MET A 131 -3.89 7.52 -6.93
N SER A 132 -2.73 8.01 -7.33
CA SER A 132 -2.58 9.42 -7.67
C SER A 132 -3.49 9.77 -8.87
N ARG A 133 -3.79 11.07 -9.03
CA ARG A 133 -4.57 11.53 -10.19
C ARG A 133 -3.91 11.12 -11.50
N ARG A 134 -2.58 11.26 -11.59
CA ARG A 134 -1.81 10.87 -12.78
C ARG A 134 -1.92 9.38 -13.07
N GLY A 135 -1.86 8.55 -12.05
CA GLY A 135 -2.06 7.09 -12.19
C GLY A 135 -3.45 6.76 -12.72
N ALA A 136 -4.50 7.39 -12.16
CA ALA A 136 -5.87 7.20 -12.62
C ALA A 136 -6.08 7.62 -14.09
N GLN A 137 -5.49 8.75 -14.50
CA GLN A 137 -5.51 9.22 -15.89
C GLN A 137 -4.87 8.22 -16.85
N LEU A 138 -3.70 7.71 -16.52
CA LEU A 138 -2.99 6.75 -17.37
C LEU A 138 -3.76 5.42 -17.48
N LEU A 139 -4.40 5.00 -16.40
CA LEU A 139 -5.26 3.82 -16.39
C LEU A 139 -6.65 4.06 -17.01
N GLY A 140 -7.04 5.33 -17.22
CA GLY A 140 -8.29 5.71 -17.89
C GLY A 140 -9.52 5.66 -16.99
N PHE A 141 -9.38 5.92 -15.68
CA PHE A 141 -10.51 5.93 -14.76
C PHE A 141 -10.64 7.19 -13.90
N ASP A 142 -9.90 8.25 -14.22
CA ASP A 142 -10.02 9.54 -13.52
C ASP A 142 -11.41 10.16 -13.65
N GLY A 143 -12.09 9.98 -14.78
CA GLY A 143 -13.48 10.40 -15.00
C GLY A 143 -14.49 9.53 -14.23
N PRO A 144 -14.50 8.21 -14.39
CA PRO A 144 -15.37 7.29 -13.64
C PRO A 144 -15.14 7.29 -12.13
N GLY A 145 -13.93 7.66 -11.67
CA GLY A 145 -13.55 7.71 -10.26
C GLY A 145 -13.12 6.38 -9.67
N THR A 146 -13.55 5.25 -10.23
CA THR A 146 -13.20 3.89 -9.80
C THR A 146 -12.98 2.98 -11.01
N ALA A 147 -12.21 1.90 -10.80
CA ALA A 147 -12.00 0.85 -11.80
C ALA A 147 -11.79 -0.50 -11.15
N LYS A 148 -12.12 -1.57 -11.88
CA LYS A 148 -11.70 -2.94 -11.54
C LYS A 148 -10.21 -3.07 -11.85
N VAL A 149 -9.42 -3.47 -10.88
CA VAL A 149 -7.96 -3.56 -11.05
C VAL A 149 -7.40 -4.87 -10.50
N ARG A 150 -6.23 -5.24 -11.03
CA ARG A 150 -5.31 -6.18 -10.41
C ARG A 150 -4.10 -5.42 -9.90
N VAL A 151 -3.71 -5.67 -8.67
CA VAL A 151 -2.55 -5.05 -8.01
C VAL A 151 -1.53 -6.14 -7.71
N GLN A 152 -0.37 -6.05 -8.34
CA GLN A 152 0.72 -7.02 -8.21
C GLN A 152 1.99 -6.33 -7.72
N ILE A 153 2.58 -6.81 -6.63
CA ILE A 153 3.87 -6.28 -6.18
C ILE A 153 4.99 -6.71 -7.13
N LEU A 154 5.91 -5.79 -7.41
CA LEU A 154 7.16 -6.05 -8.10
C LEU A 154 8.21 -6.38 -7.04
N ALA A 155 8.37 -7.67 -6.74
CA ALA A 155 9.07 -8.14 -5.55
C ALA A 155 10.53 -7.70 -5.47
N GLU A 156 11.29 -7.89 -6.55
CA GLU A 156 12.74 -7.57 -6.60
C GLU A 156 12.97 -6.08 -6.49
N GLU A 157 12.23 -5.30 -7.28
CA GLU A 157 12.32 -3.85 -7.32
C GLU A 157 11.86 -3.24 -6.00
N SER A 158 10.82 -3.80 -5.39
CA SER A 158 10.34 -3.36 -4.07
C SER A 158 11.37 -3.61 -2.98
N ARG A 159 12.07 -4.77 -2.99
CA ARG A 159 13.16 -5.03 -2.06
C ARG A 159 14.31 -4.05 -2.24
N ALA A 160 14.66 -3.74 -3.49
CA ALA A 160 15.74 -2.82 -3.80
C ALA A 160 15.45 -1.39 -3.27
N ILE A 161 14.26 -0.83 -3.55
CA ILE A 161 13.91 0.51 -3.05
C ILE A 161 13.71 0.53 -1.54
N ALA A 162 13.19 -0.55 -0.94
CA ALA A 162 13.07 -0.67 0.51
C ALA A 162 14.45 -0.69 1.19
N ALA A 163 15.41 -1.41 0.63
CA ALA A 163 16.79 -1.43 1.13
C ALA A 163 17.45 -0.04 1.06
N ALA A 164 17.28 0.68 -0.04
CA ALA A 164 17.77 2.04 -0.20
C ALA A 164 17.12 3.00 0.82
N ALA A 165 15.81 2.91 1.02
CA ALA A 165 15.10 3.74 1.98
C ALA A 165 15.51 3.46 3.44
N ARG A 166 15.79 2.21 3.79
CA ARG A 166 16.31 1.84 5.13
C ARG A 166 17.67 2.45 5.40
N GLN A 167 18.57 2.51 4.41
CA GLN A 167 19.88 3.13 4.54
C GLN A 167 19.79 4.64 4.77
N GLY A 168 18.80 5.32 4.18
CA GLY A 168 18.55 6.74 4.36
C GLY A 168 17.76 7.08 5.64
N THR A 169 17.21 6.08 6.35
CA THR A 169 16.39 6.30 7.55
C THR A 169 17.27 6.28 8.80
N PRO A 170 17.22 7.32 9.67
CA PRO A 170 17.98 7.34 10.93
C PRO A 170 17.66 6.14 11.82
N ALA A 171 18.69 5.56 12.44
CA ALA A 171 18.56 4.38 13.30
C ALA A 171 17.52 4.52 14.44
N PRO A 172 17.37 5.65 15.14
CA PRO A 172 16.32 5.81 16.15
C PRO A 172 14.92 5.66 15.57
N LEU A 173 14.71 6.18 14.37
CA LEU A 173 13.40 6.12 13.69
C LEU A 173 13.08 4.69 13.21
N LEU A 174 14.09 3.93 12.76
CA LEU A 174 13.93 2.51 12.42
C LEU A 174 13.53 1.68 13.64
N ALA A 175 14.15 1.91 14.80
CA ALA A 175 13.82 1.20 16.04
C ALA A 175 12.38 1.50 16.51
N GLU A 176 11.89 2.71 16.31
CA GLU A 176 10.50 3.07 16.63
C GLU A 176 9.50 2.41 15.68
N LEU A 177 9.88 2.20 14.42
CA LEU A 177 9.05 1.54 13.40
C LEU A 177 9.01 0.02 13.56
N ASP A 178 10.13 -0.59 13.99
CA ASP A 178 10.31 -2.03 14.20
C ASP A 178 10.06 -2.44 15.66
N GLY A 179 9.61 -1.53 16.52
CA GLY A 179 9.25 -1.83 17.90
C GLY A 179 8.30 -3.02 18.00
N PRO A 180 8.31 -3.76 19.12
CA PRO A 180 7.52 -4.98 19.27
C PRO A 180 6.08 -4.70 18.84
N PRO A 181 5.46 -5.62 18.07
CA PRO A 181 4.10 -5.42 17.61
C PRO A 181 3.21 -5.12 18.83
N PRO A 182 2.33 -4.13 18.74
CA PRO A 182 1.37 -3.90 19.80
C PRO A 182 0.65 -5.22 20.07
N LYS A 183 0.45 -5.52 21.36
CA LYS A 183 -0.25 -6.72 21.85
C LYS A 183 -1.41 -7.00 20.89
N ALA A 184 -1.39 -8.20 20.29
CA ALA A 184 -2.23 -8.55 19.15
C ALA A 184 -3.62 -7.95 19.29
N ALA A 185 -3.96 -7.07 18.34
CA ALA A 185 -5.32 -6.58 18.25
C ALA A 185 -6.25 -7.81 18.20
N PRO A 186 -7.35 -7.82 18.94
CA PRO A 186 -8.22 -8.98 18.97
C PRO A 186 -8.70 -9.24 17.55
N ARG A 187 -8.11 -10.24 16.91
CA ARG A 187 -8.74 -10.84 15.76
C ARG A 187 -10.07 -11.35 16.28
N GLY A 188 -11.13 -11.07 15.59
CA GLY A 188 -12.35 -11.84 15.73
C GLY A 188 -12.03 -13.28 15.30
N ARG A 189 -11.31 -13.99 16.16
CA ARG A 189 -10.83 -15.35 15.93
C ARG A 189 -12.03 -16.26 15.99
N ILE A 190 -12.43 -16.71 14.83
CA ILE A 190 -13.09 -18.00 14.77
C ILE A 190 -11.97 -19.00 15.02
N GLU A 191 -11.83 -19.43 16.29
CA GLU A 191 -10.79 -20.37 16.68
C GLU A 191 -10.88 -21.64 15.86
N VAL A 192 -9.82 -21.97 15.16
CA VAL A 192 -9.56 -23.31 14.66
C VAL A 192 -8.92 -24.06 15.84
N SER A 193 -9.73 -24.61 16.72
CA SER A 193 -9.30 -25.61 17.70
C SER A 193 -9.29 -26.96 17.01
N GLY A 194 -8.13 -27.39 16.53
CA GLY A 194 -7.87 -28.77 16.14
C GLY A 194 -6.61 -29.23 16.85
N PRO A 195 -6.56 -30.41 17.48
CA PRO A 195 -5.39 -30.87 18.19
C PRO A 195 -4.25 -31.20 17.21
N ALA A 196 -3.08 -30.65 17.47
CA ALA A 196 -1.85 -31.06 16.81
C ALA A 196 -1.44 -32.44 17.32
N GLY A 197 -1.71 -33.46 16.50
CA GLY A 197 -1.11 -34.78 16.68
C GLY A 197 0.06 -34.94 15.70
N PRO A 198 1.15 -35.60 16.05
CA PRO A 198 2.30 -35.80 15.17
C PRO A 198 1.94 -36.82 14.08
N VAL A 199 1.98 -36.38 12.83
CA VAL A 199 1.78 -37.25 11.67
C VAL A 199 3.15 -37.72 11.17
N THR A 200 3.45 -38.96 11.43
CA THR A 200 4.55 -39.75 10.87
C THR A 200 4.31 -39.91 9.35
N MET A 201 5.30 -39.60 8.56
CA MET A 201 5.28 -39.79 7.10
C MET A 201 5.50 -41.26 6.75
N PRO A 202 4.72 -41.85 5.85
CA PRO A 202 5.17 -42.95 5.01
C PRO A 202 5.52 -42.44 3.60
N GLY A 203 6.62 -42.94 3.10
CA GLY A 203 7.19 -42.56 1.82
C GLY A 203 6.43 -43.09 0.58
N GLY A 204 6.69 -42.39 -0.52
CA GLY A 204 6.84 -42.91 -1.85
C GLY A 204 5.57 -43.23 -2.64
N SER A 205 5.26 -42.38 -3.63
CA SER A 205 4.94 -42.87 -4.98
C SER A 205 5.00 -41.72 -5.99
N THR A 206 5.85 -41.89 -6.99
CA THR A 206 6.00 -41.05 -8.17
C THR A 206 4.78 -41.19 -9.07
N GLY A 207 3.96 -40.15 -9.12
CA GLY A 207 2.91 -39.98 -10.10
C GLY A 207 3.09 -38.64 -10.78
N THR A 208 3.60 -38.66 -12.04
CA THR A 208 3.71 -37.48 -12.90
C THR A 208 2.31 -37.00 -13.30
N ALA A 209 1.79 -36.04 -12.54
CA ALA A 209 0.65 -35.24 -12.95
C ALA A 209 1.19 -33.99 -13.66
N ARG A 210 0.91 -33.92 -14.98
CA ARG A 210 1.17 -32.75 -15.81
C ARG A 210 0.52 -31.53 -15.20
N PRO A 211 1.29 -30.44 -14.93
CA PRO A 211 0.69 -29.22 -14.42
C PRO A 211 -0.24 -28.59 -15.47
N PRO A 212 -1.31 -27.89 -15.05
CA PRO A 212 -2.16 -27.15 -15.98
C PRO A 212 -1.30 -26.11 -16.69
N THR A 213 -1.50 -25.99 -17.99
CA THR A 213 -0.80 -25.05 -18.86
C THR A 213 -0.99 -23.64 -18.30
N VAL A 214 0.00 -23.15 -17.62
CA VAL A 214 0.13 -21.75 -17.26
C VAL A 214 0.20 -20.99 -18.58
N GLY A 215 -0.69 -20.02 -18.79
CA GLY A 215 -0.63 -19.11 -19.91
C GLY A 215 0.79 -18.56 -20.08
N ALA A 216 1.21 -18.35 -21.32
CA ALA A 216 2.56 -17.99 -21.71
C ALA A 216 3.16 -16.98 -20.72
N PRO A 217 4.43 -17.18 -20.30
CA PRO A 217 5.08 -16.26 -19.38
C PRO A 217 5.04 -14.85 -19.97
N VAL A 218 4.45 -13.93 -19.24
CA VAL A 218 4.56 -12.50 -19.53
C VAL A 218 6.06 -12.21 -19.56
N PRO A 219 6.62 -11.64 -20.66
CA PRO A 219 8.03 -11.35 -20.74
C PRO A 219 8.44 -10.53 -19.52
N PRO A 220 9.62 -10.78 -18.93
CA PRO A 220 10.12 -10.01 -17.82
C PRO A 220 10.09 -8.53 -18.23
N PRO A 221 9.69 -7.61 -17.35
CA PRO A 221 9.66 -6.21 -17.70
C PRO A 221 11.07 -5.81 -18.12
N ALA A 222 11.18 -5.30 -19.33
CA ALA A 222 12.33 -4.49 -19.69
C ALA A 222 12.55 -3.50 -18.54
N THR A 223 13.79 -3.36 -18.10
CA THR A 223 14.28 -2.54 -16.98
C THR A 223 13.27 -1.49 -16.53
N LEU A 224 12.79 -1.59 -15.29
CA LEU A 224 11.72 -0.75 -14.77
C LEU A 224 11.99 0.71 -15.11
N ALA A 225 11.17 1.30 -15.96
CA ALA A 225 11.35 2.66 -16.39
C ALA A 225 11.05 3.63 -15.24
N GLY A 226 12.01 4.50 -14.94
CA GLY A 226 11.92 5.48 -13.86
C GLY A 226 13.25 6.20 -13.64
N SER A 227 13.28 7.11 -12.70
CA SER A 227 14.45 7.87 -12.32
C SER A 227 14.56 8.00 -10.81
N MET A 228 15.78 8.24 -10.32
CA MET A 228 15.99 8.65 -8.93
C MET A 228 15.81 10.16 -8.83
N SER A 229 14.94 10.61 -7.95
CA SER A 229 14.72 12.01 -7.62
C SER A 229 14.70 12.18 -6.11
N GLU A 230 15.53 13.07 -5.58
CA GLU A 230 15.61 13.35 -4.14
C GLU A 230 15.78 12.09 -3.26
N GLY A 231 16.54 11.10 -3.74
CA GLY A 231 16.79 9.85 -3.02
C GLY A 231 15.65 8.82 -3.09
N ARG A 232 14.60 9.07 -3.85
CA ARG A 232 13.47 8.15 -4.08
C ARG A 232 13.37 7.72 -5.55
N PHE A 233 12.88 6.53 -5.79
CA PHE A 233 12.58 6.06 -7.14
C PHE A 233 11.21 6.59 -7.59
N VAL A 234 11.20 7.31 -8.71
CA VAL A 234 9.99 7.84 -9.36
C VAL A 234 9.74 7.03 -10.63
N PRO A 235 8.66 6.20 -10.66
CA PRO A 235 8.31 5.44 -11.85
C PRO A 235 8.01 6.36 -13.03
N ALA A 236 8.46 5.99 -14.23
CA ALA A 236 8.13 6.71 -15.46
C ALA A 236 6.65 6.47 -15.85
N PRO A 237 6.00 7.43 -16.51
CA PRO A 237 4.61 7.32 -16.94
C PRO A 237 4.44 6.42 -18.19
N VAL A 238 4.94 5.19 -18.10
CA VAL A 238 4.85 4.19 -19.15
C VAL A 238 3.59 3.35 -18.93
N VAL A 239 2.70 3.32 -19.93
CA VAL A 239 1.53 2.48 -19.94
C VAL A 239 1.82 1.23 -20.76
N ALA A 240 1.73 0.07 -20.11
CA ALA A 240 1.73 -1.21 -20.79
C ALA A 240 0.30 -1.63 -21.13
N GLN A 241 0.12 -2.37 -22.21
CA GLN A 241 -1.14 -3.01 -22.56
C GLN A 241 -1.02 -4.49 -22.26
N LEU A 242 -1.81 -4.98 -21.31
CA LEU A 242 -1.83 -6.37 -20.92
C LEU A 242 -3.13 -7.04 -21.38
N PRO A 243 -3.09 -8.33 -21.74
CA PRO A 243 -4.30 -9.06 -21.99
C PRO A 243 -5.13 -9.20 -20.71
N VAL A 244 -6.39 -8.83 -20.78
CA VAL A 244 -7.37 -9.00 -19.69
C VAL A 244 -8.54 -9.78 -20.25
N GLN A 245 -8.91 -10.88 -19.59
CA GLN A 245 -10.03 -11.73 -20.00
C GLN A 245 -10.74 -12.23 -18.74
N GLY A 246 -12.08 -12.24 -18.79
CA GLY A 246 -12.90 -12.88 -17.78
C GLY A 246 -12.91 -12.22 -16.39
N HIS A 247 -12.57 -10.94 -16.31
CA HIS A 247 -12.55 -10.18 -15.05
C HIS A 247 -13.72 -9.18 -14.98
N ASP A 248 -14.93 -9.64 -15.28
CA ASP A 248 -16.11 -8.77 -15.33
C ASP A 248 -16.98 -8.88 -14.07
N ALA A 249 -16.87 -9.98 -13.36
CA ALA A 249 -17.75 -10.28 -12.25
C ALA A 249 -17.20 -9.77 -10.92
N ILE A 250 -17.98 -8.94 -10.25
CA ILE A 250 -17.67 -8.41 -8.93
C ILE A 250 -18.31 -9.28 -7.86
N TYR A 251 -17.55 -9.65 -6.83
CA TYR A 251 -18.04 -10.42 -5.69
C TYR A 251 -17.64 -9.76 -4.38
N VAL A 252 -18.44 -9.98 -3.33
CA VAL A 252 -17.97 -9.77 -1.97
C VAL A 252 -17.52 -11.11 -1.42
N GLN A 253 -16.22 -11.29 -1.25
CA GLN A 253 -15.64 -12.46 -0.60
C GLN A 253 -15.64 -12.26 0.90
N VAL A 254 -16.36 -13.10 1.60
CA VAL A 254 -16.52 -13.05 3.06
C VAL A 254 -15.32 -13.66 3.78
N GLY A 255 -14.74 -14.69 3.19
CA GLY A 255 -13.55 -15.36 3.70
C GLY A 255 -13.25 -16.64 2.94
N ALA A 256 -12.13 -17.27 3.34
CA ALA A 256 -11.74 -18.61 2.90
C ALA A 256 -11.44 -19.47 4.15
N TYR A 257 -12.17 -20.54 4.33
CA TYR A 257 -12.18 -21.32 5.58
C TYR A 257 -11.73 -22.77 5.33
N GLY A 258 -10.91 -23.29 6.24
CA GLY A 258 -10.48 -24.70 6.22
C GLY A 258 -11.50 -25.63 6.88
N SER A 259 -12.45 -25.11 7.66
CA SER A 259 -13.42 -25.92 8.40
C SER A 259 -14.86 -25.66 7.93
N GLU A 260 -15.66 -26.72 7.85
CA GLU A 260 -17.08 -26.62 7.46
C GLU A 260 -17.91 -25.86 8.50
N GLU A 261 -17.53 -25.93 9.78
CA GLU A 261 -18.20 -25.18 10.83
C GLU A 261 -18.11 -23.67 10.61
N ASN A 262 -16.92 -23.17 10.24
CA ASN A 262 -16.74 -21.74 9.94
C ASN A 262 -17.48 -21.31 8.68
N VAL A 263 -17.56 -22.16 7.68
CA VAL A 263 -18.41 -21.94 6.50
C VAL A 263 -19.87 -21.85 6.88
N ALA A 264 -20.36 -22.77 7.74
CA ALA A 264 -21.73 -22.76 8.21
C ALA A 264 -22.06 -21.49 9.01
N LYS A 265 -21.16 -21.04 9.91
CA LYS A 265 -21.30 -19.78 10.66
C LYS A 265 -21.37 -18.57 9.73
N ALA A 266 -20.49 -18.50 8.72
CA ALA A 266 -20.51 -17.42 7.74
C ALA A 266 -21.81 -17.41 6.92
N ARG A 267 -22.28 -18.59 6.48
CA ARG A 267 -23.57 -18.73 5.77
C ARG A 267 -24.76 -18.30 6.63
N ALA A 268 -24.80 -18.69 7.89
CA ALA A 268 -25.88 -18.33 8.80
C ALA A 268 -25.97 -16.80 8.96
N ARG A 269 -24.84 -16.12 9.14
CA ARG A 269 -24.79 -14.66 9.23
C ARG A 269 -25.23 -13.98 7.92
N LEU A 270 -24.80 -14.50 6.77
CA LEU A 270 -25.24 -13.99 5.47
C LEU A 270 -26.75 -14.19 5.28
N SER A 271 -27.27 -15.35 5.63
CA SER A 271 -28.72 -15.64 5.56
C SER A 271 -29.52 -14.71 6.43
N ALA A 272 -29.02 -14.34 7.61
CA ALA A 272 -29.68 -13.41 8.53
C ALA A 272 -29.87 -12.00 7.95
N ILE A 273 -29.02 -11.61 7.00
CA ILE A 273 -29.14 -10.33 6.25
C ILE A 273 -29.71 -10.54 4.83
N GLY A 274 -30.37 -11.69 4.59
CA GLY A 274 -31.03 -11.98 3.30
C GLY A 274 -30.08 -12.31 2.15
N GLN A 275 -28.80 -12.61 2.41
CA GLN A 275 -27.82 -12.88 1.36
C GLN A 275 -27.55 -14.36 1.17
N ARG A 276 -27.44 -14.79 -0.09
CA ARG A 276 -27.07 -16.16 -0.45
C ARG A 276 -25.58 -16.26 -0.70
N ALA A 277 -24.92 -17.20 -0.01
CA ALA A 277 -23.51 -17.50 -0.21
C ALA A 277 -23.30 -18.51 -1.34
N SER A 278 -22.39 -18.23 -2.24
CA SER A 278 -21.75 -19.22 -3.10
C SER A 278 -20.48 -19.75 -2.43
N ILE A 279 -20.22 -21.05 -2.56
CA ILE A 279 -19.05 -21.70 -1.97
C ILE A 279 -18.27 -22.37 -3.09
N SER A 280 -16.98 -22.04 -3.16
CA SER A 280 -16.05 -22.68 -4.07
C SER A 280 -14.81 -23.17 -3.34
N ARG A 281 -14.22 -24.29 -3.82
CA ARG A 281 -12.94 -24.76 -3.27
C ARG A 281 -11.80 -23.99 -3.90
N THR A 282 -10.84 -23.57 -3.08
CA THR A 282 -9.61 -22.91 -3.50
C THR A 282 -8.43 -23.56 -2.79
N ARG A 283 -7.25 -23.49 -3.38
CA ARG A 283 -6.01 -23.97 -2.75
C ARG A 283 -5.12 -22.77 -2.42
N SER A 284 -4.69 -22.66 -1.16
CA SER A 284 -3.79 -21.61 -0.72
C SER A 284 -2.76 -22.19 0.24
N ALA A 285 -1.48 -21.89 0.04
CA ALA A 285 -0.36 -22.40 0.85
C ALA A 285 -0.40 -23.93 1.08
N GLY A 286 -0.78 -24.69 0.04
CA GLY A 286 -0.89 -26.17 0.11
C GLY A 286 -2.18 -26.68 0.79
N MET A 287 -2.99 -25.82 1.39
CA MET A 287 -4.25 -26.18 2.03
C MET A 287 -5.44 -25.98 1.10
N THR A 288 -6.43 -26.90 1.19
CA THR A 288 -7.72 -26.72 0.52
C THR A 288 -8.64 -25.90 1.44
N LEU A 289 -9.10 -24.76 0.94
CA LEU A 289 -10.01 -23.86 1.63
C LEU A 289 -11.34 -23.77 0.88
N GLN A 290 -12.40 -23.51 1.63
CA GLN A 290 -13.73 -23.20 1.10
C GLN A 290 -13.90 -21.67 1.08
N ARG A 291 -14.00 -21.10 -0.10
CA ARG A 291 -14.18 -19.69 -0.33
C ARG A 291 -15.66 -19.36 -0.32
N VAL A 292 -16.07 -18.47 0.57
CA VAL A 292 -17.46 -18.01 0.71
C VAL A 292 -17.60 -16.63 0.09
N ARG A 293 -18.49 -16.48 -0.88
CA ARG A 293 -18.72 -15.26 -1.67
C ARG A 293 -20.21 -14.95 -1.82
N VAL A 294 -20.52 -13.69 -2.04
CA VAL A 294 -21.83 -13.19 -2.47
C VAL A 294 -21.66 -12.48 -3.80
N GLY A 295 -22.53 -12.77 -4.76
CA GLY A 295 -22.46 -12.22 -6.12
C GLY A 295 -22.70 -13.30 -7.19
N PRO A 296 -22.49 -13.01 -8.50
CA PRO A 296 -21.90 -11.78 -9.04
C PRO A 296 -22.77 -10.54 -8.82
N LEU A 297 -22.14 -9.37 -8.75
CA LEU A 297 -22.76 -8.07 -8.60
C LEU A 297 -22.52 -7.25 -9.87
N ASP A 298 -23.50 -6.46 -10.25
CA ASP A 298 -23.53 -5.70 -11.49
C ASP A 298 -22.87 -4.31 -11.41
N SER A 299 -22.58 -3.83 -10.20
CA SER A 299 -21.96 -2.52 -10.01
C SER A 299 -21.10 -2.43 -8.77
N VAL A 300 -20.15 -1.49 -8.78
CA VAL A 300 -19.29 -1.17 -7.63
C VAL A 300 -20.13 -0.66 -6.46
N ASP A 301 -21.13 0.19 -6.71
CA ASP A 301 -21.99 0.76 -5.66
C ASP A 301 -22.76 -0.33 -4.91
N ARG A 302 -23.29 -1.33 -5.63
CA ARG A 302 -23.93 -2.49 -4.99
C ARG A 302 -22.95 -3.33 -4.19
N ALA A 303 -21.75 -3.49 -4.68
CA ALA A 303 -20.71 -4.22 -3.95
C ALA A 303 -20.31 -3.48 -2.67
N ASP A 304 -20.19 -2.16 -2.70
CA ASP A 304 -19.90 -1.33 -1.52
C ASP A 304 -21.04 -1.40 -0.49
N ALA A 305 -22.28 -1.24 -0.93
CA ALA A 305 -23.44 -1.34 -0.05
C ALA A 305 -23.54 -2.71 0.62
N LEU A 306 -23.36 -3.79 -0.15
CA LEU A 306 -23.37 -5.16 0.35
C LEU A 306 -22.21 -5.43 1.30
N LEU A 307 -20.99 -4.98 0.97
CA LEU A 307 -19.83 -5.13 1.83
C LEU A 307 -20.06 -4.47 3.20
N ASN A 308 -20.61 -3.27 3.21
CA ASN A 308 -20.94 -2.57 4.48
C ASN A 308 -21.96 -3.35 5.32
N GLN A 309 -23.01 -3.92 4.71
CA GLN A 309 -23.98 -4.78 5.40
C GLN A 309 -23.30 -6.03 5.99
N ILE A 310 -22.42 -6.67 5.24
CA ILE A 310 -21.68 -7.86 5.66
C ILE A 310 -20.73 -7.54 6.82
N ILE A 311 -20.03 -6.40 6.78
CA ILE A 311 -19.17 -5.94 7.89
C ILE A 311 -20.00 -5.66 9.14
N GLN A 312 -21.16 -5.00 9.01
CA GLN A 312 -22.09 -4.74 10.13
C GLN A 312 -22.65 -6.03 10.73
N ALA A 313 -22.82 -7.09 9.93
CA ALA A 313 -23.19 -8.42 10.40
C ALA A 313 -22.04 -9.16 11.12
N GLY A 314 -20.89 -8.50 11.35
CA GLY A 314 -19.75 -9.05 12.09
C GLY A 314 -18.79 -9.89 11.23
N LEU A 315 -18.88 -9.81 9.92
CA LEU A 315 -17.97 -10.48 8.97
C LEU A 315 -16.93 -9.46 8.46
N THR A 316 -16.08 -8.98 9.36
CA THR A 316 -15.18 -7.83 9.16
C THR A 316 -13.99 -8.10 8.24
N GLU A 317 -13.73 -9.37 7.88
CA GLU A 317 -12.67 -9.75 6.93
C GLU A 317 -13.14 -9.75 5.46
N ALA A 318 -14.42 -9.38 5.24
CA ALA A 318 -15.00 -9.34 3.90
C ALA A 318 -14.30 -8.28 3.03
N LYS A 319 -14.12 -8.61 1.76
CA LYS A 319 -13.53 -7.71 0.76
C LYS A 319 -14.20 -7.87 -0.61
N ILE A 320 -14.14 -6.81 -1.42
CA ILE A 320 -14.55 -6.89 -2.82
C ILE A 320 -13.42 -7.52 -3.62
N VAL A 321 -13.77 -8.48 -4.47
CA VAL A 321 -12.87 -9.15 -5.41
C VAL A 321 -13.48 -9.15 -6.81
N VAL A 322 -12.64 -9.18 -7.82
CA VAL A 322 -13.03 -9.24 -9.23
C VAL A 322 -12.49 -10.54 -9.83
N ASP A 323 -13.34 -11.32 -10.47
CA ASP A 323 -13.00 -12.60 -11.12
C ASP A 323 -13.22 -12.55 -12.62
#